data_de02908ec14bc39c1b0f8c056ab9d10f
#
_entry.id   de02908ec14bc39c1b0f8c056ab9d10f
#
_cell.length_a   1.000
_cell.length_b   1.000
_cell.length_c   1.000
_cell.angle_alpha   90.00
_cell.angle_beta   90.00
_cell.angle_gamma   90.00
#
_symmetry.space_group_name_H-M   'P 1'
#
loop_
_entity.id
_entity.type
_entity.pdbx_description
1 polymer ?
#
loop_
_entity_poly.entity_id
_entity_poly.type
_entity_poly.pdbx_seq_one_letter_code
_entity_poly.pdbx_strand_id
1 'polypeptide(L)'
;MRAHIANKIEGAWGMSESQYLHTDQNGFYDYKAFGVEQIALSREKNRKVLTPYASILFLPYFPSAVEKNVYALEKLRLIGKYGFYEAYDGSPVRTFMAHHQGMVMASITNALTEKTISKDFASPAMRAAALNLTFSESPQGERKTRYAARKIVSTDYVAVKTFPKKLNIMSNGEYSVIVDSDGYGYSRYKDNQISRHYDYRGGFNVFVGSGKHRVAGKCVIGDGVTKFYDTADGFSVERASVVLPINGEAHRITITNTTNETRETEVYGFMEAALCRLYDDISHKTFSGMFVKRAYDSEFNASIAYRNGLYAAIGADKDVTFVDTRAEFYGRADGGFDPVLCAKAKIKLLPMQSEVIN
;
A
#
# COMPACT_ATOMS: atom_id res chain seq x y z
N MET A 1 -12.17 24.78 -15.80
CA MET A 1 -11.99 25.12 -17.22
C MET A 1 -11.35 26.49 -17.45
N ARG A 2 -11.90 27.63 -16.98
CA ARG A 2 -11.30 28.96 -17.24
C ARG A 2 -9.83 29.07 -16.87
N ALA A 3 -9.44 28.57 -15.69
CA ALA A 3 -8.05 28.56 -15.25
C ALA A 3 -7.15 27.69 -16.15
N HIS A 4 -7.63 26.54 -16.62
CA HIS A 4 -6.90 25.72 -17.59
C HIS A 4 -6.72 26.46 -18.93
N ILE A 5 -7.77 27.11 -19.44
CA ILE A 5 -7.70 27.86 -20.70
C ILE A 5 -6.75 29.07 -20.58
N ALA A 6 -6.66 29.72 -19.43
CA ALA A 6 -5.72 30.80 -19.18
C ALA A 6 -4.24 30.33 -19.16
N ASN A 7 -3.98 29.03 -18.98
CA ASN A 7 -2.65 28.43 -18.94
C ASN A 7 -2.37 27.57 -20.18
N LYS A 8 -2.76 28.01 -21.37
CA LYS A 8 -2.48 27.31 -22.61
C LYS A 8 -0.97 27.14 -22.88
N ILE A 9 -0.64 26.02 -23.49
CA ILE A 9 0.68 25.74 -24.05
C ILE A 9 0.46 25.48 -25.54
N GLU A 10 1.07 26.30 -26.41
CA GLU A 10 0.95 26.21 -27.87
C GLU A 10 -0.50 26.07 -28.37
N GLY A 11 -1.41 26.78 -27.72
CA GLY A 11 -2.83 26.80 -28.08
C GLY A 11 -3.69 25.71 -27.43
N ALA A 12 -3.10 24.63 -26.91
CA ALA A 12 -3.79 23.59 -26.18
C ALA A 12 -3.84 23.87 -24.66
N TRP A 13 -4.81 23.25 -23.98
CA TRP A 13 -4.98 23.40 -22.53
C TRP A 13 -5.32 22.06 -21.88
N GLY A 14 -5.01 21.93 -20.61
CA GLY A 14 -5.19 20.78 -19.76
C GLY A 14 -3.94 20.58 -18.93
N MET A 15 -4.06 20.59 -17.64
CA MET A 15 -2.99 20.35 -16.70
C MET A 15 -3.54 19.54 -15.54
N SER A 16 -2.71 18.68 -14.96
CA SER A 16 -3.10 17.84 -13.85
C SER A 16 -2.03 17.84 -12.78
N GLU A 17 -2.46 17.67 -11.54
CA GLU A 17 -1.56 17.36 -10.43
C GLU A 17 -1.10 15.90 -10.47
N SER A 18 -1.75 15.06 -11.28
CA SER A 18 -1.45 13.64 -11.46
C SER A 18 -1.01 13.38 -12.88
N GLN A 19 0.29 13.49 -13.15
CA GLN A 19 0.83 13.19 -14.47
C GLN A 19 2.26 12.66 -14.42
N TYR A 20 2.59 11.87 -15.43
CA TYR A 20 3.93 11.35 -15.64
C TYR A 20 4.61 12.14 -16.76
N LEU A 21 5.85 12.53 -16.52
CA LEU A 21 6.59 13.31 -17.50
C LEU A 21 7.49 12.42 -18.36
N HIS A 22 8.31 11.62 -17.74
CA HIS A 22 9.19 10.64 -18.38
C HIS A 22 9.52 9.50 -17.43
N THR A 23 10.33 8.57 -17.93
CA THR A 23 10.94 7.55 -17.09
C THR A 23 12.35 7.97 -16.68
N ASP A 24 12.76 7.58 -15.46
CA ASP A 24 14.12 7.73 -15.01
C ASP A 24 15.07 6.70 -15.67
N GLN A 25 16.35 6.73 -15.27
CA GLN A 25 17.38 5.81 -15.79
C GLN A 25 17.08 4.32 -15.56
N ASN A 26 16.20 4.01 -14.57
CA ASN A 26 15.80 2.65 -14.22
C ASN A 26 14.49 2.23 -14.88
N GLY A 27 13.91 3.09 -15.73
CA GLY A 27 12.64 2.85 -16.39
C GLY A 27 11.40 3.15 -15.53
N PHE A 28 11.56 3.84 -14.40
CA PHE A 28 10.43 4.25 -13.56
C PHE A 28 9.88 5.60 -13.97
N TYR A 29 8.57 5.77 -13.86
CA TYR A 29 7.91 7.01 -14.19
C TYR A 29 8.28 8.12 -13.23
N ASP A 30 8.75 9.24 -13.76
CA ASP A 30 8.94 10.48 -13.01
C ASP A 30 7.60 11.19 -12.84
N TYR A 31 6.90 10.81 -11.79
CA TYR A 31 5.58 11.36 -11.46
C TYR A 31 5.73 12.70 -10.76
N LYS A 32 5.10 13.74 -11.33
CA LYS A 32 5.14 15.11 -10.81
C LYS A 32 3.75 15.72 -10.75
N ALA A 33 3.54 16.59 -9.78
CA ALA A 33 2.33 17.39 -9.66
C ALA A 33 2.58 18.76 -10.31
N PHE A 34 2.09 18.96 -11.54
CA PHE A 34 2.26 20.23 -12.24
C PHE A 34 1.07 21.18 -12.05
N GLY A 35 -0.15 20.72 -12.14
CA GLY A 35 -1.36 21.46 -11.83
C GLY A 35 -1.50 22.86 -12.47
N VAL A 36 -2.67 23.43 -12.31
CA VAL A 36 -2.97 24.83 -12.71
C VAL A 36 -2.70 25.75 -11.53
N GLU A 37 -1.86 26.75 -11.71
CA GLU A 37 -1.39 27.66 -10.65
C GLU A 37 -2.49 28.23 -9.75
N GLN A 38 -3.62 28.59 -10.34
CA GLN A 38 -4.72 29.24 -9.62
C GLN A 38 -5.55 28.29 -8.74
N ILE A 39 -5.46 26.97 -8.99
CA ILE A 39 -6.34 25.98 -8.35
C ILE A 39 -5.61 24.73 -7.83
N ALA A 40 -4.32 24.59 -8.11
CA ALA A 40 -3.55 23.44 -7.66
C ALA A 40 -3.25 23.51 -6.16
N LEU A 41 -3.42 22.38 -5.46
CA LEU A 41 -3.06 22.25 -4.04
C LEU A 41 -1.54 22.14 -3.87
N SER A 42 -0.90 21.45 -4.82
CA SER A 42 0.55 21.31 -4.89
C SER A 42 0.99 21.32 -6.35
N ARG A 43 2.14 21.91 -6.63
CA ARG A 43 2.71 21.89 -7.98
C ARG A 43 4.21 22.18 -7.98
N GLU A 44 4.86 21.66 -9.02
CA GLU A 44 6.22 22.07 -9.38
C GLU A 44 6.22 23.55 -9.80
N LYS A 45 7.05 24.34 -9.13
CA LYS A 45 7.18 25.77 -9.44
C LYS A 45 7.91 25.94 -10.77
N ASN A 46 7.52 27.00 -11.50
CA ASN A 46 8.18 27.46 -12.72
C ASN A 46 8.16 26.47 -13.92
N ARG A 47 7.34 25.44 -13.92
CA ARG A 47 7.17 24.52 -15.03
C ARG A 47 5.71 24.31 -15.37
N LYS A 48 5.36 24.44 -16.65
CA LYS A 48 4.01 24.14 -17.15
C LYS A 48 4.11 22.94 -18.07
N VAL A 49 3.33 21.91 -17.77
CA VAL A 49 3.26 20.69 -18.56
C VAL A 49 1.81 20.44 -18.95
N LEU A 50 1.57 20.21 -20.25
CA LEU A 50 0.24 19.91 -20.75
C LEU A 50 -0.07 18.43 -20.53
N THR A 51 -1.29 18.16 -20.08
CA THR A 51 -1.79 16.80 -19.85
C THR A 51 -3.14 16.65 -20.54
N PRO A 52 -3.20 15.95 -21.70
CA PRO A 52 -4.41 15.87 -22.52
C PRO A 52 -5.64 15.38 -21.79
N TYR A 53 -5.55 14.28 -21.01
CA TYR A 53 -6.70 13.68 -20.34
C TYR A 53 -7.46 14.69 -19.45
N ALA A 54 -6.74 15.58 -18.77
CA ALA A 54 -7.33 16.57 -17.90
C ALA A 54 -8.30 17.52 -18.61
N SER A 55 -8.08 17.79 -19.90
CA SER A 55 -9.02 18.57 -20.69
C SER A 55 -10.26 17.78 -21.10
N ILE A 56 -10.09 16.49 -21.40
CA ILE A 56 -11.19 15.61 -21.84
C ILE A 56 -12.22 15.39 -20.72
N LEU A 57 -11.83 15.47 -19.45
CA LEU A 57 -12.75 15.37 -18.32
C LEU A 57 -13.83 16.47 -18.31
N PHE A 58 -13.62 17.57 -19.01
CA PHE A 58 -14.61 18.63 -19.19
C PHE A 58 -15.64 18.36 -20.30
N LEU A 59 -15.46 17.30 -21.11
CA LEU A 59 -16.30 17.01 -22.27
C LEU A 59 -17.80 16.93 -21.96
N PRO A 60 -18.27 16.27 -20.89
CA PRO A 60 -19.70 16.19 -20.55
C PRO A 60 -20.34 17.52 -20.18
N TYR A 61 -19.54 18.57 -19.96
CA TYR A 61 -20.01 19.88 -19.51
C TYR A 61 -19.74 20.99 -20.51
N PHE A 62 -18.67 20.88 -21.30
CA PHE A 62 -18.20 21.93 -22.21
C PHE A 62 -17.72 21.34 -23.54
N PRO A 63 -18.60 20.63 -24.29
CA PRO A 63 -18.18 19.85 -25.46
C PRO A 63 -17.45 20.69 -26.52
N SER A 64 -18.01 21.84 -26.89
CA SER A 64 -17.41 22.69 -27.94
C SER A 64 -16.03 23.25 -27.55
N ALA A 65 -15.76 23.47 -26.26
CA ALA A 65 -14.45 23.93 -25.82
C ALA A 65 -13.41 22.81 -25.85
N VAL A 66 -13.84 21.59 -25.48
CA VAL A 66 -12.99 20.39 -25.52
C VAL A 66 -12.71 19.99 -26.97
N GLU A 67 -13.70 19.99 -27.85
CA GLU A 67 -13.54 19.70 -29.28
C GLU A 67 -12.47 20.60 -29.91
N LYS A 68 -12.55 21.92 -29.70
CA LYS A 68 -11.53 22.86 -30.17
C LYS A 68 -10.13 22.53 -29.62
N ASN A 69 -10.08 22.06 -28.35
CA ASN A 69 -8.82 21.68 -27.72
C ASN A 69 -8.25 20.39 -28.30
N VAL A 70 -9.10 19.42 -28.67
CA VAL A 70 -8.66 18.19 -29.33
C VAL A 70 -7.91 18.47 -30.62
N TYR A 71 -8.39 19.40 -31.46
CA TYR A 71 -7.67 19.85 -32.66
C TYR A 71 -6.31 20.49 -32.34
N ALA A 72 -6.20 21.19 -31.20
CA ALA A 72 -4.92 21.74 -30.77
C ALA A 72 -3.97 20.63 -30.27
N LEU A 73 -4.49 19.64 -29.55
CA LEU A 73 -3.72 18.47 -29.11
C LEU A 73 -3.22 17.63 -30.27
N GLU A 74 -4.04 17.47 -31.33
CA GLU A 74 -3.65 16.76 -32.55
C GLU A 74 -2.50 17.46 -33.27
N LYS A 75 -2.53 18.80 -33.41
CA LYS A 75 -1.43 19.58 -33.96
C LYS A 75 -0.11 19.37 -33.21
N LEU A 76 -0.18 19.17 -31.89
CA LEU A 76 0.96 18.86 -31.03
C LEU A 76 1.35 17.38 -31.08
N ARG A 77 0.71 16.56 -31.94
CA ARG A 77 0.94 15.11 -32.09
C ARG A 77 0.76 14.34 -30.77
N LEU A 78 -0.23 14.74 -29.99
CA LEU A 78 -0.54 14.12 -28.69
C LEU A 78 -1.57 13.00 -28.77
N ILE A 79 -1.96 12.59 -29.98
CA ILE A 79 -2.85 11.46 -30.24
C ILE A 79 -2.02 10.31 -30.82
N GLY A 80 -2.05 9.15 -30.17
CA GLY A 80 -1.35 7.95 -30.58
C GLY A 80 -2.28 6.76 -30.79
N LYS A 81 -1.71 5.58 -31.03
CA LYS A 81 -2.46 4.36 -31.35
C LYS A 81 -3.48 3.96 -30.27
N TYR A 82 -3.22 4.24 -29.01
CA TYR A 82 -4.03 3.82 -27.87
C TYR A 82 -4.72 4.98 -27.15
N GLY A 83 -4.87 6.12 -27.80
CA GLY A 83 -5.48 7.32 -27.24
C GLY A 83 -4.51 8.48 -27.09
N PHE A 84 -4.72 9.32 -26.09
CA PHE A 84 -3.85 10.47 -25.85
C PHE A 84 -2.54 10.04 -25.18
N TYR A 85 -1.43 10.64 -25.64
CA TYR A 85 -0.17 10.56 -24.89
C TYR A 85 -0.29 11.28 -23.54
N GLU A 86 0.57 10.90 -22.60
CA GLU A 86 0.46 11.30 -21.19
C GLU A 86 0.68 12.78 -20.97
N ALA A 87 1.71 13.36 -21.59
CA ALA A 87 2.07 14.75 -21.34
C ALA A 87 2.76 15.39 -22.55
N TYR A 88 2.88 16.72 -22.49
CA TYR A 88 3.69 17.52 -23.42
C TYR A 88 4.50 18.54 -22.62
N ASP A 89 5.80 18.51 -22.82
CA ASP A 89 6.79 19.41 -22.24
C ASP A 89 7.79 19.84 -23.33
N GLY A 90 7.30 20.62 -24.31
CA GLY A 90 8.05 20.95 -25.52
C GLY A 90 8.10 19.84 -26.56
N SER A 91 7.82 18.60 -26.16
CA SER A 91 7.65 17.43 -27.03
C SER A 91 6.68 16.42 -26.40
N PRO A 92 6.01 15.55 -27.21
CA PRO A 92 5.12 14.52 -26.68
C PRO A 92 5.86 13.49 -25.81
N VAL A 93 5.38 13.29 -24.59
CA VAL A 93 5.77 12.15 -23.74
C VAL A 93 4.94 10.95 -24.16
N ARG A 94 5.53 10.08 -25.01
CA ARG A 94 4.84 8.97 -25.70
C ARG A 94 4.58 7.78 -24.79
N THR A 95 3.91 8.04 -23.68
CA THR A 95 3.48 7.04 -22.68
C THR A 95 1.96 7.01 -22.65
N PHE A 96 1.37 5.84 -22.37
CA PHE A 96 -0.06 5.67 -22.17
C PHE A 96 -0.29 5.14 -20.76
N MET A 97 -1.02 5.89 -19.94
CA MET A 97 -1.41 5.46 -18.61
C MET A 97 -2.82 4.88 -18.64
N ALA A 98 -2.97 3.61 -18.31
CA ALA A 98 -4.24 2.89 -18.40
C ALA A 98 -5.39 3.60 -17.66
N HIS A 99 -5.13 4.12 -16.45
CA HIS A 99 -6.14 4.84 -15.68
C HIS A 99 -6.54 6.17 -16.32
N HIS A 100 -5.62 6.93 -16.92
CA HIS A 100 -5.95 8.15 -17.62
C HIS A 100 -6.73 7.87 -18.91
N GLN A 101 -6.40 6.81 -19.66
CA GLN A 101 -7.22 6.37 -20.79
C GLN A 101 -8.62 5.94 -20.34
N GLY A 102 -8.73 5.23 -19.23
CA GLY A 102 -10.02 4.88 -18.61
C GLY A 102 -10.85 6.10 -18.23
N MET A 103 -10.23 7.14 -17.67
CA MET A 103 -10.91 8.41 -17.35
C MET A 103 -11.38 9.13 -18.63
N VAL A 104 -10.58 9.13 -19.70
CA VAL A 104 -10.96 9.66 -21.01
C VAL A 104 -12.16 8.91 -21.56
N MET A 105 -12.13 7.58 -21.56
CA MET A 105 -13.24 6.75 -22.04
C MET A 105 -14.52 6.98 -21.24
N ALA A 106 -14.44 7.04 -19.92
CA ALA A 106 -15.57 7.35 -19.05
C ALA A 106 -16.17 8.74 -19.35
N SER A 107 -15.30 9.73 -19.58
CA SER A 107 -15.76 11.08 -19.93
C SER A 107 -16.46 11.14 -21.30
N ILE A 108 -15.94 10.45 -22.30
CA ILE A 108 -16.55 10.33 -23.62
C ILE A 108 -17.91 9.63 -23.51
N THR A 109 -17.95 8.48 -22.81
CA THR A 109 -19.19 7.75 -22.58
C THR A 109 -20.24 8.63 -21.92
N ASN A 110 -19.88 9.35 -20.84
CA ASN A 110 -20.77 10.28 -20.17
C ASN A 110 -21.28 11.42 -21.07
N ALA A 111 -20.46 11.88 -22.01
CA ALA A 111 -20.86 12.91 -22.96
C ALA A 111 -21.85 12.37 -24.00
N LEU A 112 -21.69 11.12 -24.42
CA LEU A 112 -22.52 10.48 -25.47
C LEU A 112 -23.81 9.86 -24.92
N THR A 113 -23.84 9.46 -23.64
CA THR A 113 -24.92 8.69 -23.03
C THR A 113 -25.63 9.40 -21.87
N GLU A 114 -25.74 10.73 -21.91
CA GLU A 114 -26.39 11.52 -20.86
C GLU A 114 -25.85 11.22 -19.44
N LYS A 115 -24.54 11.01 -19.31
CA LYS A 115 -23.86 10.75 -18.05
C LYS A 115 -24.23 9.42 -17.37
N THR A 116 -24.47 8.38 -18.16
CA THR A 116 -24.86 7.06 -17.66
C THR A 116 -23.90 6.53 -16.61
N ILE A 117 -22.58 6.54 -16.87
CA ILE A 117 -21.59 6.05 -15.91
C ILE A 117 -21.69 6.82 -14.58
N SER A 118 -21.82 8.14 -14.62
CA SER A 118 -21.96 8.95 -13.40
C SER A 118 -23.26 8.67 -12.65
N LYS A 119 -24.35 8.39 -13.38
CA LYS A 119 -25.66 8.07 -12.80
C LYS A 119 -25.64 6.68 -12.14
N ASP A 120 -25.06 5.70 -12.81
CA ASP A 120 -24.99 4.32 -12.32
C ASP A 120 -24.08 4.17 -11.11
N PHE A 121 -22.93 4.89 -11.12
CA PHE A 121 -22.00 4.89 -9.99
C PHE A 121 -22.58 5.56 -8.73
N ALA A 122 -23.33 6.64 -8.88
CA ALA A 122 -23.85 7.42 -7.76
C ALA A 122 -25.24 6.95 -7.32
N SER A 123 -25.31 6.05 -6.36
CA SER A 123 -26.59 5.74 -5.68
C SER A 123 -27.17 7.01 -5.01
N PRO A 124 -28.49 7.08 -4.77
CA PRO A 124 -29.10 8.22 -4.06
C PRO A 124 -28.44 8.50 -2.70
N ALA A 125 -28.07 7.44 -1.95
CA ALA A 125 -27.40 7.59 -0.66
C ALA A 125 -25.99 8.16 -0.80
N MET A 126 -25.20 7.70 -1.78
CA MET A 126 -23.86 8.23 -2.05
C MET A 126 -23.92 9.70 -2.49
N ARG A 127 -24.90 10.05 -3.33
CA ARG A 127 -25.11 11.46 -3.74
C ARG A 127 -25.46 12.35 -2.56
N ALA A 128 -26.36 11.90 -1.69
CA ALA A 128 -26.73 12.65 -0.49
C ALA A 128 -25.54 12.86 0.45
N ALA A 129 -24.72 11.81 0.68
CA ALA A 129 -23.51 11.91 1.49
C ALA A 129 -22.47 12.86 0.87
N ALA A 130 -22.23 12.77 -0.43
CA ALA A 130 -21.30 13.66 -1.14
C ALA A 130 -21.75 15.13 -1.11
N LEU A 131 -23.06 15.38 -1.28
CA LEU A 131 -23.63 16.72 -1.17
C LEU A 131 -23.47 17.28 0.24
N ASN A 132 -23.72 16.50 1.28
CA ASN A 132 -23.53 16.91 2.66
C ASN A 132 -22.07 17.27 2.95
N LEU A 133 -21.11 16.48 2.48
CA LEU A 133 -19.69 16.80 2.59
C LEU A 133 -19.34 18.09 1.83
N THR A 134 -19.81 18.24 0.61
CA THR A 134 -19.52 19.42 -0.22
C THR A 134 -20.10 20.70 0.37
N PHE A 135 -21.30 20.63 0.97
CA PHE A 135 -21.94 21.80 1.58
C PHE A 135 -21.53 22.06 3.03
N SER A 136 -20.98 21.06 3.72
CA SER A 136 -20.42 21.25 5.06
C SER A 136 -19.04 21.93 5.03
N GLU A 137 -18.30 21.76 3.94
CA GLU A 137 -17.09 22.54 3.69
C GLU A 137 -17.48 23.92 3.15
N SER A 138 -17.70 24.88 4.03
CA SER A 138 -17.64 26.29 3.61
C SER A 138 -16.29 26.51 2.96
N PRO A 139 -16.21 27.05 1.71
CA PRO A 139 -14.95 27.54 1.19
C PRO A 139 -14.47 28.60 2.19
N GLN A 140 -13.58 28.19 3.06
CA GLN A 140 -12.90 29.12 3.93
C GLN A 140 -12.12 30.01 2.97
N GLY A 141 -12.62 31.24 2.79
CA GLY A 141 -11.90 32.23 2.03
C GLY A 141 -10.47 32.21 2.47
N GLU A 142 -9.53 32.34 1.54
CA GLU A 142 -8.09 32.19 1.72
C GLU A 142 -7.69 32.47 3.16
N ARG A 143 -7.61 31.45 4.00
CA ARG A 143 -6.76 31.51 5.15
C ARG A 143 -5.36 31.68 4.54
N LYS A 144 -4.96 32.92 4.37
CA LYS A 144 -3.54 33.26 4.43
C LYS A 144 -3.10 32.76 5.80
N THR A 145 -2.86 31.48 5.90
CA THR A 145 -1.99 30.95 6.92
C THR A 145 -0.65 31.61 6.60
N ARG A 146 -0.47 32.82 7.16
CA ARG A 146 0.86 33.23 7.49
C ARG A 146 1.36 32.11 8.38
N TYR A 147 2.02 31.13 7.79
CA TYR A 147 3.03 30.40 8.49
C TYR A 147 4.00 31.50 8.90
N ALA A 148 3.73 32.14 10.04
CA ALA A 148 4.81 32.75 10.77
C ALA A 148 5.81 31.62 10.83
N ALA A 149 6.93 31.77 10.13
CA ALA A 149 8.04 30.88 10.27
C ALA A 149 8.27 30.84 11.76
N ARG A 150 7.74 29.80 12.42
CA ARG A 150 8.01 29.55 13.81
C ARG A 150 9.50 29.41 13.77
N LYS A 151 10.20 30.45 14.24
CA LYS A 151 11.62 30.33 14.53
C LYS A 151 11.69 29.02 15.28
N ILE A 152 12.18 27.97 14.64
CA ILE A 152 12.50 26.73 15.31
C ILE A 152 13.59 27.20 16.27
N VAL A 153 13.16 27.60 17.46
CA VAL A 153 14.07 27.68 18.58
C VAL A 153 14.63 26.29 18.61
N SER A 154 15.91 26.16 18.32
CA SER A 154 16.61 24.91 18.49
C SER A 154 16.37 24.53 19.93
N THR A 155 15.32 23.75 20.15
CA THR A 155 15.22 22.97 21.36
C THR A 155 16.44 22.08 21.24
N ASP A 156 17.36 22.24 22.19
CA ASP A 156 18.50 21.37 22.33
C ASP A 156 18.01 19.96 22.02
N TYR A 157 18.55 19.39 20.95
CA TYR A 157 18.27 18.01 20.63
C TYR A 157 18.75 17.24 21.85
N VAL A 158 17.84 16.92 22.76
CA VAL A 158 18.08 15.85 23.69
C VAL A 158 18.31 14.66 22.77
N ALA A 159 19.57 14.31 22.61
CA ALA A 159 19.94 13.11 21.90
C ALA A 159 19.25 11.99 22.63
N VAL A 160 18.07 11.62 22.15
CA VAL A 160 17.45 10.37 22.55
C VAL A 160 18.51 9.36 22.19
N LYS A 161 19.14 8.74 23.20
CA LYS A 161 20.01 7.60 23.01
C LYS A 161 19.15 6.49 22.41
N THR A 162 18.95 6.56 21.09
CA THR A 162 18.47 5.45 20.33
C THR A 162 19.59 4.44 20.39
N PHE A 163 19.43 3.43 21.23
CA PHE A 163 20.31 2.27 21.14
C PHE A 163 20.20 1.78 19.71
N PRO A 164 21.35 1.60 19.01
CA PRO A 164 21.31 1.12 17.64
C PRO A 164 20.55 -0.19 17.63
N LYS A 165 19.52 -0.28 16.79
CA LYS A 165 18.75 -1.51 16.60
C LYS A 165 19.72 -2.60 16.15
N LYS A 166 19.68 -3.75 16.81
CA LYS A 166 20.42 -4.91 16.35
C LYS A 166 19.66 -5.55 15.21
N LEU A 167 20.35 -5.96 14.17
CA LEU A 167 19.80 -6.67 13.02
C LEU A 167 20.34 -8.09 13.02
N ASN A 168 19.47 -9.05 12.70
CA ASN A 168 19.86 -10.39 12.30
C ASN A 168 19.52 -10.61 10.83
N ILE A 169 20.47 -11.16 10.09
CA ILE A 169 20.31 -11.54 8.69
C ILE A 169 20.53 -13.04 8.62
N MET A 170 19.46 -13.79 8.38
CA MET A 170 19.48 -15.22 8.20
C MET A 170 19.28 -15.53 6.72
N SER A 171 20.11 -16.39 6.13
CA SER A 171 20.03 -16.70 4.70
C SER A 171 20.58 -18.09 4.39
N ASN A 172 20.00 -18.72 3.37
CA ASN A 172 20.52 -19.95 2.77
C ASN A 172 21.16 -19.70 1.39
N GLY A 173 21.37 -18.41 1.02
CA GLY A 173 21.91 -18.01 -0.28
C GLY A 173 20.83 -17.54 -1.28
N GLU A 174 19.66 -18.13 -1.27
CA GLU A 174 18.52 -17.73 -2.15
C GLU A 174 17.39 -17.07 -1.38
N TYR A 175 17.03 -17.61 -0.22
CA TYR A 175 16.02 -17.07 0.68
C TYR A 175 16.68 -16.38 1.86
N SER A 176 16.22 -15.21 2.22
CA SER A 176 16.77 -14.42 3.30
C SER A 176 15.68 -13.78 4.15
N VAL A 177 15.91 -13.75 5.46
CA VAL A 177 15.10 -13.05 6.45
C VAL A 177 15.97 -12.02 7.15
N ILE A 178 15.55 -10.79 7.12
CA ILE A 178 16.14 -9.69 7.88
C ILE A 178 15.15 -9.30 8.98
N VAL A 179 15.61 -9.28 10.23
CA VAL A 179 14.78 -8.91 11.38
C VAL A 179 15.57 -8.04 12.35
N ASP A 180 14.95 -6.97 12.85
CA ASP A 180 15.54 -6.11 13.88
C ASP A 180 15.16 -6.58 15.30
N SER A 181 15.81 -5.97 16.29
CA SER A 181 15.56 -6.30 17.71
C SER A 181 14.16 -5.94 18.20
N ASP A 182 13.39 -5.17 17.43
CA ASP A 182 11.99 -4.84 17.72
C ASP A 182 11.02 -5.80 17.00
N GLY A 183 11.55 -6.82 16.31
CA GLY A 183 10.79 -7.84 15.59
C GLY A 183 10.23 -7.40 14.25
N TYR A 184 10.67 -6.28 13.71
CA TYR A 184 10.33 -5.82 12.36
C TYR A 184 11.36 -6.30 11.36
N GLY A 185 10.94 -6.53 10.14
CA GLY A 185 11.85 -6.98 9.11
C GLY A 185 11.15 -7.30 7.81
N TYR A 186 11.73 -8.20 7.06
CA TYR A 186 11.17 -8.70 5.81
C TYR A 186 11.85 -10.00 5.37
N SER A 187 11.14 -10.77 4.56
CA SER A 187 11.64 -11.96 3.90
C SER A 187 11.75 -11.71 2.40
N ARG A 188 12.79 -12.24 1.77
CA ARG A 188 13.01 -12.13 0.33
C ARG A 188 13.47 -13.46 -0.27
N TYR A 189 13.09 -13.66 -1.51
CA TYR A 189 13.61 -14.74 -2.36
C TYR A 189 14.26 -14.13 -3.60
N LYS A 190 15.58 -14.31 -3.74
CA LYS A 190 16.40 -13.64 -4.77
C LYS A 190 16.13 -12.11 -4.76
N ASP A 191 15.65 -11.55 -5.84
CA ASP A 191 15.36 -10.11 -5.98
C ASP A 191 13.95 -9.70 -5.53
N ASN A 192 13.10 -10.66 -5.15
CA ASN A 192 11.72 -10.38 -4.82
C ASN A 192 11.47 -10.39 -3.31
N GLN A 193 10.70 -9.43 -2.84
CA GLN A 193 10.15 -9.44 -1.50
C GLN A 193 9.06 -10.51 -1.41
N ILE A 194 9.14 -11.37 -0.41
CA ILE A 194 8.07 -12.30 -0.06
C ILE A 194 7.11 -11.60 0.89
N SER A 195 7.63 -11.07 1.99
CA SER A 195 6.88 -10.21 2.89
C SER A 195 7.15 -8.74 2.63
N ARG A 196 6.20 -7.87 2.97
CA ARG A 196 6.41 -6.43 2.90
C ARG A 196 7.54 -5.97 3.80
N HIS A 197 8.33 -5.03 3.28
CA HIS A 197 9.47 -4.43 3.95
C HIS A 197 9.06 -3.28 4.87
N TYR A 198 7.94 -2.60 4.59
CA TYR A 198 7.59 -1.31 5.17
C TYR A 198 6.45 -1.34 6.17
N ASP A 199 6.47 -0.29 7.02
CA ASP A 199 5.50 0.06 8.05
C ASP A 199 5.47 -0.95 9.20
N TYR A 200 6.10 -0.64 10.31
CA TYR A 200 5.89 -1.19 11.67
C TYR A 200 5.33 -2.62 11.81
N ARG A 201 5.17 -3.36 10.69
CA ARG A 201 4.56 -4.68 10.58
C ARG A 201 5.22 -5.57 9.56
N GLY A 202 6.35 -5.15 8.99
CA GLY A 202 7.09 -5.93 8.00
C GLY A 202 7.60 -7.25 8.56
N GLY A 203 7.72 -8.25 7.68
CA GLY A 203 8.14 -9.60 8.03
C GLY A 203 7.05 -10.43 8.68
N PHE A 204 7.43 -11.60 9.17
CA PHE A 204 6.56 -12.48 9.92
C PHE A 204 6.41 -11.97 11.37
N ASN A 205 5.19 -11.89 11.86
CA ASN A 205 4.86 -11.46 13.21
C ASN A 205 3.99 -12.51 13.91
N VAL A 206 4.11 -12.60 15.23
CA VAL A 206 3.24 -13.42 16.07
C VAL A 206 2.39 -12.49 16.94
N PHE A 207 1.09 -12.80 17.02
CA PHE A 207 0.17 -12.07 17.89
C PHE A 207 -0.55 -13.07 18.79
N VAL A 208 -0.88 -12.63 20.00
CA VAL A 208 -1.56 -13.45 21.01
C VAL A 208 -2.76 -12.70 21.59
N GLY A 209 -3.82 -13.44 21.85
CA GLY A 209 -5.04 -12.95 22.47
C GLY A 209 -5.97 -12.19 21.53
N SER A 210 -7.20 -11.93 21.98
CA SER A 210 -8.20 -11.17 21.21
C SER A 210 -7.79 -9.72 20.98
N GLY A 211 -6.99 -9.14 21.88
CA GLY A 211 -6.37 -7.83 21.72
C GLY A 211 -5.20 -7.79 20.74
N LYS A 212 -4.81 -8.94 20.18
CA LYS A 212 -3.71 -9.09 19.23
C LYS A 212 -2.41 -8.43 19.71
N HIS A 213 -1.97 -8.80 20.92
CA HIS A 213 -0.67 -8.39 21.43
C HIS A 213 0.44 -8.97 20.56
N ARG A 214 1.30 -8.11 19.99
CA ARG A 214 2.42 -8.52 19.16
C ARG A 214 3.59 -9.00 20.02
N VAL A 215 4.05 -10.21 19.78
CA VAL A 215 5.19 -10.82 20.48
C VAL A 215 6.51 -10.23 19.97
N ALA A 216 7.04 -9.24 20.69
CA ALA A 216 8.25 -8.51 20.32
C ALA A 216 9.00 -7.93 21.54
N GLY A 217 8.87 -8.51 22.70
CA GLY A 217 9.54 -8.07 23.94
C GLY A 217 11.07 -8.27 23.87
N LYS A 218 11.64 -9.03 24.79
CA LYS A 218 13.11 -9.25 24.81
C LYS A 218 13.57 -10.03 23.57
N CYS A 219 14.49 -9.46 22.80
CA CYS A 219 15.10 -10.10 21.65
C CYS A 219 16.46 -10.72 21.99
N VAL A 220 16.70 -11.95 21.49
CA VAL A 220 17.99 -12.63 21.53
C VAL A 220 18.36 -13.06 20.11
N ILE A 221 19.49 -12.60 19.62
CA ILE A 221 20.05 -12.93 18.32
C ILE A 221 21.19 -13.92 18.51
N GLY A 222 21.10 -15.05 17.85
CA GLY A 222 22.13 -16.08 17.79
C GLY A 222 22.48 -16.44 16.35
N ASP A 223 23.40 -17.38 16.18
CA ASP A 223 23.82 -17.85 14.86
C ASP A 223 22.66 -18.55 14.15
N GLY A 224 22.14 -17.92 13.10
CA GLY A 224 21.04 -18.44 12.29
C GLY A 224 19.68 -18.49 12.97
N VAL A 225 19.51 -17.93 14.17
CA VAL A 225 18.23 -17.90 14.88
C VAL A 225 17.98 -16.53 15.52
N THR A 226 16.72 -16.09 15.49
CA THR A 226 16.24 -14.94 16.26
C THR A 226 15.14 -15.39 17.19
N LYS A 227 15.23 -15.05 18.46
CA LYS A 227 14.23 -15.36 19.47
C LYS A 227 13.64 -14.09 20.08
N PHE A 228 12.34 -14.11 20.30
CA PHE A 228 11.62 -13.09 21.03
C PHE A 228 10.90 -13.73 22.22
N TYR A 229 10.96 -13.06 23.37
CA TYR A 229 10.30 -13.46 24.59
C TYR A 229 9.36 -12.34 25.02
N ASP A 230 8.11 -12.68 25.28
CA ASP A 230 7.11 -11.71 25.71
C ASP A 230 6.10 -12.32 26.66
N THR A 231 5.28 -11.49 27.26
CA THR A 231 4.15 -11.92 28.13
C THR A 231 2.90 -11.17 27.72
N ALA A 232 1.79 -11.87 27.56
CA ALA A 232 0.51 -11.29 27.20
C ALA A 232 -0.62 -12.09 27.86
N ASP A 233 -1.57 -11.41 28.49
CA ASP A 233 -2.82 -11.99 29.00
C ASP A 233 -2.62 -13.22 29.91
N GLY A 234 -1.55 -13.27 30.70
CA GLY A 234 -1.22 -14.40 31.57
C GLY A 234 -0.55 -15.57 30.86
N PHE A 235 -0.06 -15.35 29.65
CA PHE A 235 0.80 -16.29 28.93
C PHE A 235 2.21 -15.75 28.78
N SER A 236 3.20 -16.64 28.92
CA SER A 236 4.57 -16.41 28.45
C SER A 236 4.71 -16.98 27.06
N VAL A 237 5.31 -16.22 26.15
CA VAL A 237 5.46 -16.59 24.76
C VAL A 237 6.91 -16.47 24.31
N GLU A 238 7.47 -17.57 23.77
CA GLU A 238 8.73 -17.57 23.05
C GLU A 238 8.43 -17.79 21.56
N ARG A 239 8.98 -16.94 20.71
CA ARG A 239 9.04 -17.11 19.26
C ARG A 239 10.49 -17.31 18.86
N ALA A 240 10.80 -18.40 18.17
CA ALA A 240 12.10 -18.63 17.54
C ALA A 240 11.90 -18.68 16.01
N SER A 241 12.75 -17.98 15.26
CA SER A 241 12.68 -17.89 13.79
C SER A 241 14.00 -18.32 13.18
N VAL A 242 13.96 -19.15 12.13
CA VAL A 242 15.11 -19.64 11.38
C VAL A 242 14.80 -19.66 9.88
N VAL A 243 15.84 -19.56 9.04
CA VAL A 243 15.74 -19.86 7.61
C VAL A 243 16.03 -21.32 7.39
N LEU A 244 15.19 -21.98 6.58
CA LEU A 244 15.34 -23.40 6.25
C LEU A 244 16.35 -23.61 5.12
N PRO A 245 16.89 -24.84 4.94
CA PRO A 245 17.68 -25.19 3.75
C PRO A 245 16.92 -25.12 2.44
N ILE A 246 15.59 -25.03 2.50
CA ILE A 246 14.69 -24.78 1.36
C ILE A 246 14.31 -23.29 1.30
N ASN A 247 13.58 -22.89 0.25
CA ASN A 247 13.16 -21.47 0.08
C ASN A 247 12.03 -21.09 1.04
N GLY A 248 12.36 -20.99 2.32
CA GLY A 248 11.38 -20.69 3.35
C GLY A 248 12.01 -20.42 4.71
N GLU A 249 11.16 -20.04 5.63
CA GLU A 249 11.47 -19.80 7.04
C GLU A 249 10.55 -20.63 7.95
N ALA A 250 11.02 -20.98 9.12
CA ALA A 250 10.23 -21.66 10.15
C ALA A 250 10.19 -20.81 11.42
N HIS A 251 9.05 -20.88 12.08
CA HIS A 251 8.78 -20.15 13.31
C HIS A 251 8.23 -21.13 14.35
N ARG A 252 9.02 -21.36 15.40
CA ARG A 252 8.53 -22.11 16.57
C ARG A 252 7.98 -21.13 17.60
N ILE A 253 6.72 -21.32 17.99
CA ILE A 253 6.04 -20.51 18.98
C ILE A 253 5.75 -21.42 20.18
N THR A 254 6.38 -21.15 21.31
CA THR A 254 6.09 -21.83 22.59
C THR A 254 5.25 -20.90 23.45
N ILE A 255 4.05 -21.32 23.78
CA ILE A 255 3.14 -20.57 24.65
C ILE A 255 2.91 -21.33 25.94
N THR A 256 3.03 -20.64 27.08
CA THR A 256 2.89 -21.22 28.42
C THR A 256 1.88 -20.42 29.22
N ASN A 257 0.88 -21.08 29.79
CA ASN A 257 -0.03 -20.46 30.73
C ASN A 257 0.69 -20.26 32.07
N THR A 258 0.90 -19.01 32.47
CA THR A 258 1.61 -18.65 33.71
C THR A 258 0.67 -18.40 34.89
N THR A 259 -0.62 -18.67 34.75
CA THR A 259 -1.65 -18.47 35.77
C THR A 259 -2.03 -19.79 36.44
N ASN A 260 -2.78 -19.68 37.54
CA ASN A 260 -3.29 -20.83 38.30
C ASN A 260 -4.66 -21.34 37.79
N GLU A 261 -5.12 -20.82 36.64
CA GLU A 261 -6.42 -21.18 36.07
C GLU A 261 -6.24 -21.71 34.64
N THR A 262 -7.15 -22.57 34.19
CA THR A 262 -7.20 -22.97 32.76
C THR A 262 -7.58 -21.76 31.94
N ARG A 263 -6.80 -21.49 30.89
CA ARG A 263 -7.03 -20.34 30.01
C ARG A 263 -7.05 -20.75 28.55
N GLU A 264 -7.83 -20.01 27.78
CA GLU A 264 -7.91 -20.11 26.32
C GLU A 264 -7.39 -18.83 25.71
N THR A 265 -6.71 -18.95 24.58
CA THR A 265 -6.21 -17.82 23.81
C THR A 265 -6.14 -18.16 22.31
N GLU A 266 -5.97 -17.15 21.49
CA GLU A 266 -5.71 -17.28 20.07
C GLU A 266 -4.26 -16.88 19.78
N VAL A 267 -3.58 -17.64 18.94
CA VAL A 267 -2.23 -17.35 18.47
C VAL A 267 -2.27 -17.18 16.97
N TYR A 268 -1.70 -16.10 16.49
CA TYR A 268 -1.67 -15.76 15.06
C TYR A 268 -0.22 -15.71 14.57
N GLY A 269 0.09 -16.45 13.50
CA GLY A 269 1.25 -16.23 12.66
C GLY A 269 0.81 -15.32 11.50
N PHE A 270 1.43 -14.18 11.31
CA PHE A 270 0.96 -13.14 10.39
C PHE A 270 2.07 -12.55 9.55
N MET A 271 1.84 -12.44 8.24
CA MET A 271 2.74 -11.81 7.28
C MET A 271 1.94 -11.12 6.18
N GLU A 272 2.29 -9.88 5.84
CA GLU A 272 1.76 -9.22 4.64
C GLU A 272 2.57 -9.65 3.41
N ALA A 273 1.90 -10.21 2.40
CA ALA A 273 2.55 -10.68 1.18
C ALA A 273 2.78 -9.53 0.18
N ALA A 274 3.98 -9.50 -0.42
CA ALA A 274 4.32 -8.55 -1.49
C ALA A 274 4.52 -9.27 -2.84
N LEU A 275 5.31 -10.32 -2.89
CA LEU A 275 5.60 -11.17 -4.05
C LEU A 275 6.03 -10.37 -5.29
N CYS A 276 6.91 -9.39 -5.09
CA CYS A 276 7.45 -8.55 -6.15
C CYS A 276 8.77 -7.91 -5.72
N ARG A 277 9.41 -7.20 -6.62
CA ARG A 277 10.59 -6.41 -6.28
C ARG A 277 10.23 -5.32 -5.27
N LEU A 278 11.17 -4.98 -4.41
CA LEU A 278 10.98 -3.96 -3.36
C LEU A 278 10.40 -2.66 -3.93
N TYR A 279 10.96 -2.20 -5.04
CA TYR A 279 10.54 -0.92 -5.63
C TYR A 279 9.09 -0.94 -6.13
N ASP A 280 8.65 -2.06 -6.68
CA ASP A 280 7.27 -2.23 -7.17
C ASP A 280 6.25 -2.17 -6.01
N ASP A 281 6.64 -2.63 -4.81
CA ASP A 281 5.78 -2.56 -3.62
C ASP A 281 5.78 -1.15 -3.01
N ILE A 282 6.95 -0.53 -2.83
CA ILE A 282 7.05 0.78 -2.15
C ILE A 282 6.51 1.94 -2.98
N SER A 283 6.56 1.84 -4.31
CA SER A 283 6.06 2.89 -5.21
C SER A 283 4.57 3.14 -5.03
N HIS A 284 3.79 2.07 -4.80
CA HIS A 284 2.34 2.15 -4.67
C HIS A 284 1.78 0.92 -3.94
N LYS A 285 1.94 0.88 -2.62
CA LYS A 285 1.63 -0.29 -1.76
C LYS A 285 0.23 -0.87 -1.98
N THR A 286 -0.81 -0.03 -1.93
CA THR A 286 -2.19 -0.47 -2.10
C THR A 286 -2.40 -1.07 -3.48
N PHE A 287 -1.89 -0.42 -4.50
CA PHE A 287 -1.99 -0.91 -5.87
C PHE A 287 -1.21 -2.22 -6.06
N SER A 288 -0.01 -2.32 -5.49
CA SER A 288 0.80 -3.54 -5.50
C SER A 288 0.05 -4.72 -4.87
N GLY A 289 -0.62 -4.52 -3.76
CA GLY A 289 -1.43 -5.54 -3.08
C GLY A 289 -2.55 -6.13 -3.93
N MET A 290 -3.14 -5.35 -4.84
CA MET A 290 -4.23 -5.81 -5.72
C MET A 290 -3.82 -6.92 -6.69
N PHE A 291 -2.53 -7.08 -6.98
CA PHE A 291 -2.00 -8.12 -7.87
C PHE A 291 -1.69 -9.43 -7.14
N VAL A 292 -1.73 -9.45 -5.83
CA VAL A 292 -1.53 -10.67 -5.04
C VAL A 292 -2.85 -11.41 -4.96
N LYS A 293 -2.89 -12.60 -5.55
CA LYS A 293 -4.01 -13.53 -5.47
C LYS A 293 -3.79 -14.50 -4.33
N ARG A 294 -4.86 -15.12 -3.86
CA ARG A 294 -4.84 -16.08 -2.76
C ARG A 294 -5.59 -17.34 -3.12
N ALA A 295 -5.16 -18.44 -2.53
CA ALA A 295 -5.78 -19.74 -2.63
C ALA A 295 -5.61 -20.47 -1.30
N TYR A 296 -6.41 -21.50 -1.10
CA TYR A 296 -6.27 -22.42 0.01
C TYR A 296 -5.97 -23.81 -0.56
N ASP A 297 -4.96 -24.47 -0.01
CA ASP A 297 -4.61 -25.84 -0.32
C ASP A 297 -5.06 -26.75 0.82
N SER A 298 -6.05 -27.59 0.56
CA SER A 298 -6.64 -28.49 1.57
C SER A 298 -5.77 -29.72 1.83
N GLU A 299 -4.92 -30.13 0.89
CA GLU A 299 -4.02 -31.26 1.06
C GLU A 299 -2.90 -30.94 2.06
N PHE A 300 -2.34 -29.74 1.92
CA PHE A 300 -1.26 -29.27 2.81
C PHE A 300 -1.76 -28.41 3.97
N ASN A 301 -3.08 -28.19 4.08
CA ASN A 301 -3.66 -27.26 5.04
C ASN A 301 -2.90 -25.94 5.10
N ALA A 302 -2.80 -25.27 3.94
CA ALA A 302 -2.00 -24.06 3.77
C ALA A 302 -2.77 -22.95 3.05
N SER A 303 -2.59 -21.71 3.51
CA SER A 303 -3.00 -20.52 2.78
C SER A 303 -1.86 -20.09 1.86
N ILE A 304 -2.19 -19.83 0.59
CA ILE A 304 -1.23 -19.51 -0.46
C ILE A 304 -1.50 -18.11 -0.98
N ALA A 305 -0.46 -17.31 -1.11
CA ALA A 305 -0.45 -16.07 -1.88
C ALA A 305 0.40 -16.27 -3.14
N TYR A 306 -0.05 -15.71 -4.29
CA TYR A 306 0.71 -15.82 -5.53
C TYR A 306 0.58 -14.58 -6.41
N ARG A 307 1.65 -14.28 -7.14
CA ARG A 307 1.75 -13.15 -8.08
C ARG A 307 2.85 -13.45 -9.11
N ASN A 308 2.50 -13.37 -10.41
CA ASN A 308 3.46 -13.45 -11.51
C ASN A 308 4.44 -14.64 -11.43
N GLY A 309 3.95 -15.82 -11.06
CA GLY A 309 4.78 -17.03 -10.94
C GLY A 309 5.55 -17.15 -9.62
N LEU A 310 5.45 -16.20 -8.71
CA LEU A 310 5.94 -16.29 -7.34
C LEU A 310 4.83 -16.77 -6.42
N TYR A 311 5.18 -17.65 -5.49
CA TYR A 311 4.27 -18.23 -4.51
C TYR A 311 4.85 -18.11 -3.12
N ALA A 312 4.02 -17.87 -2.14
CA ALA A 312 4.34 -18.02 -0.73
C ALA A 312 3.17 -18.70 -0.04
N ALA A 313 3.46 -19.58 0.90
CA ALA A 313 2.45 -20.28 1.66
C ALA A 313 2.73 -20.18 3.15
N ILE A 314 1.67 -20.25 3.96
CA ILE A 314 1.73 -20.41 5.40
C ILE A 314 0.88 -21.62 5.79
N GLY A 315 1.45 -22.47 6.63
CA GLY A 315 0.79 -23.61 7.29
C GLY A 315 1.30 -23.74 8.70
N ALA A 316 0.75 -24.68 9.46
CA ALA A 316 1.18 -25.01 10.81
C ALA A 316 1.01 -26.51 11.06
N ASP A 317 1.73 -27.04 12.07
CA ASP A 317 1.61 -28.43 12.55
C ASP A 317 0.39 -28.67 13.46
N LYS A 318 -0.47 -27.67 13.59
CA LYS A 318 -1.71 -27.65 14.39
C LYS A 318 -2.92 -27.35 13.52
N ASP A 319 -4.09 -27.65 14.06
CA ASP A 319 -5.34 -27.19 13.46
C ASP A 319 -5.42 -25.66 13.50
N VAL A 320 -5.41 -25.05 12.33
CA VAL A 320 -5.46 -23.60 12.17
C VAL A 320 -6.60 -23.19 11.24
N THR A 321 -7.09 -21.99 11.46
CA THR A 321 -7.93 -21.27 10.50
C THR A 321 -7.11 -20.17 9.84
N PHE A 322 -7.44 -19.84 8.59
CA PHE A 322 -6.70 -18.81 7.86
C PHE A 322 -7.50 -17.51 7.80
N VAL A 323 -6.76 -16.41 7.83
CA VAL A 323 -7.28 -15.06 7.69
C VAL A 323 -6.66 -14.46 6.44
N ASP A 324 -7.48 -13.88 5.61
CA ASP A 324 -7.11 -13.54 4.25
C ASP A 324 -6.75 -12.09 4.03
N THR A 325 -7.30 -11.18 4.81
CA THR A 325 -7.06 -9.75 4.65
C THR A 325 -6.65 -9.09 5.96
N ARG A 326 -5.95 -7.97 5.85
CA ARG A 326 -5.64 -7.15 7.03
C ARG A 326 -6.93 -6.64 7.70
N ALA A 327 -7.96 -6.31 6.93
CA ALA A 327 -9.25 -5.88 7.45
C ALA A 327 -9.88 -6.96 8.32
N GLU A 328 -9.95 -8.19 7.82
CA GLU A 328 -10.45 -9.34 8.57
C GLU A 328 -9.62 -9.63 9.83
N PHE A 329 -8.29 -9.56 9.72
CA PHE A 329 -7.40 -9.73 10.87
C PHE A 329 -7.73 -8.74 11.99
N TYR A 330 -8.09 -7.50 11.68
CA TYR A 330 -8.51 -6.49 12.66
C TYR A 330 -10.02 -6.48 12.96
N GLY A 331 -10.78 -7.46 12.46
CA GLY A 331 -12.22 -7.59 12.70
C GLY A 331 -13.06 -6.52 12.01
N ARG A 332 -12.61 -6.01 10.86
CA ARG A 332 -13.35 -5.07 10.02
C ARG A 332 -14.10 -5.83 8.94
N ALA A 333 -15.36 -5.48 8.72
CA ALA A 333 -16.21 -6.10 7.69
C ALA A 333 -15.94 -5.55 6.28
N ASP A 334 -15.29 -4.42 6.14
CA ASP A 334 -14.92 -3.79 4.89
C ASP A 334 -13.74 -4.55 4.27
N GLY A 335 -14.01 -5.44 3.35
CA GLY A 335 -13.01 -6.27 2.67
C GLY A 335 -11.82 -5.43 2.15
N GLY A 336 -10.70 -5.46 2.86
CA GLY A 336 -9.47 -4.77 2.48
C GLY A 336 -8.79 -5.47 1.31
N PHE A 337 -8.12 -4.69 0.47
CA PHE A 337 -7.28 -5.20 -0.63
C PHE A 337 -5.87 -5.60 -0.20
N ASP A 338 -5.56 -5.56 1.10
CA ASP A 338 -4.24 -5.89 1.62
C ASP A 338 -4.15 -7.40 1.93
N PRO A 339 -3.53 -8.19 1.07
CA PRO A 339 -3.42 -9.63 1.23
C PRO A 339 -2.46 -9.97 2.38
N VAL A 340 -2.90 -10.87 3.24
CA VAL A 340 -2.09 -11.41 4.31
C VAL A 340 -2.00 -12.94 4.21
N LEU A 341 -0.89 -13.49 4.63
CA LEU A 341 -0.73 -14.89 4.99
C LEU A 341 -0.83 -14.94 6.51
N CYS A 342 -1.93 -15.46 7.03
CA CYS A 342 -2.17 -15.51 8.45
C CYS A 342 -2.83 -16.83 8.85
N ALA A 343 -2.16 -17.58 9.73
CA ALA A 343 -2.66 -18.78 10.36
C ALA A 343 -3.03 -18.48 11.82
N LYS A 344 -4.22 -18.90 12.25
CA LYS A 344 -4.76 -18.70 13.59
C LYS A 344 -5.01 -20.05 14.26
N ALA A 345 -4.35 -20.30 15.38
CA ALA A 345 -4.59 -21.43 16.27
C ALA A 345 -5.40 -20.98 17.50
N LYS A 346 -6.33 -21.82 17.95
CA LYS A 346 -6.98 -21.69 19.27
C LYS A 346 -6.32 -22.63 20.25
N ILE A 347 -5.85 -22.10 21.37
CA ILE A 347 -5.07 -22.81 22.37
C ILE A 347 -5.81 -22.77 23.70
N LYS A 348 -5.88 -23.94 24.34
CA LYS A 348 -6.42 -24.10 25.72
C LYS A 348 -5.38 -24.79 26.59
N LEU A 349 -4.92 -24.12 27.62
CA LEU A 349 -3.86 -24.61 28.51
C LEU A 349 -4.32 -24.67 29.97
N LEU A 350 -4.01 -25.77 30.60
CA LEU A 350 -4.08 -25.91 32.06
C LEU A 350 -3.05 -24.99 32.73
N PRO A 351 -3.16 -24.75 34.06
CA PRO A 351 -2.15 -24.02 34.82
C PRO A 351 -0.72 -24.57 34.54
N MET A 352 0.22 -23.68 34.27
CA MET A 352 1.63 -24.00 34.01
C MET A 352 1.89 -24.93 32.79
N GLN A 353 0.88 -25.26 32.02
CA GLN A 353 1.02 -26.03 30.79
C GLN A 353 1.60 -25.18 29.66
N SER A 354 2.42 -25.82 28.83
CA SER A 354 2.98 -25.23 27.61
C SER A 354 2.53 -26.00 26.38
N GLU A 355 2.43 -25.28 25.25
CA GLU A 355 2.21 -25.86 23.94
C GLU A 355 3.16 -25.24 22.91
N VAL A 356 3.50 -26.02 21.89
CA VAL A 356 4.38 -25.61 20.78
C VAL A 356 3.59 -25.64 19.48
N ILE A 357 3.76 -24.61 18.68
CA ILE A 357 3.23 -24.47 17.32
C ILE A 357 4.43 -24.21 16.40
N ASN A 358 4.53 -24.98 15.32
CA ASN A 358 5.58 -24.80 14.32
C ASN A 358 4.99 -24.37 12.98
#